data_d47b4b5554495822881670aae65a4bc8
#
_entry.id   d47b4b5554495822881670aae65a4bc8
#
_cell.length_a   1.000
_cell.length_b   1.000
_cell.length_c   1.000
_cell.angle_alpha   90.00
_cell.angle_beta   90.00
_cell.angle_gamma   90.00
#
_symmetry.space_group_name_H-M   'P 1'
#
loop_
_entity.id
_entity.type
_entity.pdbx_description
1 polymer ?
#
loop_
_entity_poly.entity_id
_entity_poly.type
_entity_poly.pdbx_seq_one_letter_code
_entity_poly.pdbx_strand_id
1 'polypeptide(L)'
;MYIVAALVKDAHQARGLIRALADAGFPREEIDLGGGPIASLVEMGIPENEAHVFAEGARRGGAIVVVKADDEFEAEQAALLMHQHGAVDVEACDAGWRRLGWSGRIPHPASMVSIGHYALVFGDYPGGSGRIYPDPRAPRPMSAHAPERSYDGPERRHVDKPYEGNDRRAA
;
A
#
# COMPACT_ATOMS: atom_id res chain seq x y z
N MET A 1 -2.29 12.17 -6.62
CA MET A 1 -2.14 10.96 -7.46
C MET A 1 -1.77 9.77 -6.60
N TYR A 2 -2.42 8.68 -6.81
CA TYR A 2 -2.27 7.42 -6.08
C TYR A 2 -2.18 6.26 -7.06
N ILE A 3 -1.54 5.20 -6.64
CA ILE A 3 -1.54 3.91 -7.33
C ILE A 3 -2.36 2.96 -6.49
N VAL A 4 -3.33 2.30 -7.10
CA VAL A 4 -4.13 1.27 -6.42
C VAL A 4 -3.86 -0.07 -7.10
N ALA A 5 -3.42 -1.04 -6.34
CA ALA A 5 -3.07 -2.36 -6.84
C ALA A 5 -3.85 -3.46 -6.13
N ALA A 6 -4.32 -4.44 -6.88
CA ALA A 6 -4.97 -5.62 -6.35
C ALA A 6 -4.45 -6.90 -7.01
N LEU A 7 -4.40 -7.95 -6.22
CA LEU A 7 -4.21 -9.31 -6.71
C LEU A 7 -5.57 -9.99 -6.82
N VAL A 8 -5.86 -10.61 -7.95
CA VAL A 8 -7.05 -11.42 -8.18
C VAL A 8 -6.67 -12.83 -8.57
N LYS A 9 -7.60 -13.78 -8.41
CA LYS A 9 -7.31 -15.22 -8.53
C LYS A 9 -6.83 -15.63 -9.91
N ASP A 10 -7.32 -14.97 -10.95
CA ASP A 10 -7.04 -15.35 -12.32
C ASP A 10 -7.26 -14.21 -13.33
N ALA A 11 -6.87 -14.43 -14.57
CA ALA A 11 -7.03 -13.46 -15.65
C ALA A 11 -8.51 -13.20 -16.03
N HIS A 12 -9.44 -14.08 -15.69
CA HIS A 12 -10.86 -13.85 -15.95
C HIS A 12 -11.42 -12.80 -15.01
N GLN A 13 -11.14 -12.94 -13.73
CA GLN A 13 -11.49 -11.93 -12.72
C GLN A 13 -10.82 -10.58 -13.03
N ALA A 14 -9.54 -10.58 -13.42
CA ALA A 14 -8.84 -9.36 -13.81
C ALA A 14 -9.55 -8.61 -14.95
N ARG A 15 -10.01 -9.32 -15.99
CA ARG A 15 -10.77 -8.70 -17.10
C ARG A 15 -12.11 -8.12 -16.62
N GLY A 16 -12.79 -8.80 -15.71
CA GLY A 16 -14.02 -8.32 -15.09
C GLY A 16 -13.79 -7.03 -14.30
N LEU A 17 -12.75 -7.02 -13.47
CA LEU A 17 -12.36 -5.85 -12.70
C LEU A 17 -11.95 -4.66 -13.59
N ILE A 18 -11.13 -4.89 -14.61
CA ILE A 18 -10.72 -3.85 -15.55
C ILE A 18 -11.94 -3.21 -16.23
N ARG A 19 -12.94 -4.02 -16.60
CA ARG A 19 -14.17 -3.51 -17.18
C ARG A 19 -14.95 -2.67 -16.18
N ALA A 20 -15.08 -3.14 -14.95
CA ALA A 20 -15.77 -2.41 -13.88
C ALA A 20 -15.09 -1.07 -13.56
N LEU A 21 -13.76 -1.03 -13.53
CA LEU A 21 -13.00 0.22 -13.35
C LEU A 21 -13.26 1.19 -14.52
N ALA A 22 -13.23 0.70 -15.76
CA ALA A 22 -13.51 1.52 -16.94
C ALA A 22 -14.97 2.05 -16.94
N ASP A 23 -15.94 1.22 -16.56
CA ASP A 23 -17.35 1.62 -16.44
C ASP A 23 -17.57 2.63 -15.30
N ALA A 24 -16.73 2.63 -14.29
CA ALA A 24 -16.73 3.60 -13.20
C ALA A 24 -16.02 4.93 -13.54
N GLY A 25 -15.45 5.03 -14.75
CA GLY A 25 -14.85 6.27 -15.26
C GLY A 25 -13.33 6.34 -15.22
N PHE A 26 -12.66 5.28 -14.77
CA PHE A 26 -11.19 5.24 -14.82
C PHE A 26 -10.71 5.11 -16.27
N PRO A 27 -9.82 6.00 -16.75
CA PRO A 27 -9.28 5.93 -18.10
C PRO A 27 -8.57 4.60 -18.36
N ARG A 28 -8.84 4.00 -19.50
CA ARG A 28 -8.28 2.69 -19.83
C ARG A 28 -6.77 2.65 -19.87
N GLU A 29 -6.16 3.77 -20.24
CA GLU A 29 -4.72 3.99 -20.26
C GLU A 29 -4.08 4.08 -18.88
N GLU A 30 -4.88 4.26 -17.84
CA GLU A 30 -4.44 4.29 -16.45
C GLU A 30 -4.63 2.96 -15.72
N ILE A 31 -5.24 1.99 -16.43
CA ILE A 31 -5.47 0.64 -15.89
C ILE A 31 -4.49 -0.33 -16.52
N ASP A 32 -3.59 -0.89 -15.73
CA ASP A 32 -2.59 -1.85 -16.17
C ASP A 32 -2.85 -3.25 -15.58
N LEU A 33 -2.56 -4.26 -16.40
CA LEU A 33 -2.36 -5.62 -15.92
C LEU A 33 -0.90 -5.74 -15.48
N GLY A 34 -0.68 -5.71 -14.17
CA GLY A 34 0.64 -5.91 -13.58
C GLY A 34 1.10 -7.35 -13.79
N GLY A 35 1.93 -7.57 -14.80
CA GLY A 35 2.57 -8.88 -15.07
C GLY A 35 4.06 -8.73 -15.33
N GLY A 36 4.59 -7.55 -15.08
CA GLY A 36 5.99 -7.21 -15.29
C GLY A 36 6.93 -7.68 -14.17
N PRO A 37 8.24 -7.45 -14.36
CA PRO A 37 9.23 -7.71 -13.32
C PRO A 37 8.92 -6.89 -12.05
N ILE A 38 9.38 -7.37 -10.89
CA ILE A 38 9.21 -6.70 -9.59
C ILE A 38 9.64 -5.23 -9.66
N ALA A 39 10.70 -4.94 -10.40
CA ALA A 39 11.18 -3.58 -10.60
C ALA A 39 10.11 -2.62 -11.14
N SER A 40 9.26 -3.09 -12.06
CA SER A 40 8.16 -2.27 -12.59
C SER A 40 7.11 -1.94 -11.53
N LEU A 41 6.77 -2.87 -10.64
CA LEU A 41 5.86 -2.64 -9.54
C LEU A 41 6.44 -1.62 -8.54
N VAL A 42 7.73 -1.74 -8.25
CA VAL A 42 8.44 -0.80 -7.37
C VAL A 42 8.53 0.60 -8.00
N GLU A 43 8.79 0.69 -9.31
CA GLU A 43 8.77 1.95 -10.06
C GLU A 43 7.39 2.63 -10.05
N MET A 44 6.32 1.87 -9.95
CA MET A 44 4.96 2.39 -9.78
C MET A 44 4.68 2.88 -8.35
N GLY A 45 5.57 2.62 -7.38
CA GLY A 45 5.43 3.06 -6.00
C GLY A 45 4.98 1.99 -5.03
N ILE A 46 4.84 0.74 -5.49
CA ILE A 46 4.54 -0.39 -4.62
C ILE A 46 5.79 -0.73 -3.80
N PRO A 47 5.72 -0.82 -2.46
CA PRO A 47 6.86 -1.19 -1.64
C PRO A 47 7.46 -2.54 -2.06
N GLU A 48 8.79 -2.66 -2.07
CA GLU A 48 9.49 -3.85 -2.58
C GLU A 48 9.03 -5.16 -1.94
N ASN A 49 8.77 -5.16 -0.64
CA ASN A 49 8.25 -6.32 0.07
C ASN A 49 6.87 -6.75 -0.44
N GLU A 50 5.97 -5.80 -0.72
CA GLU A 50 4.65 -6.09 -1.28
C GLU A 50 4.73 -6.45 -2.76
N ALA A 51 5.61 -5.81 -3.53
CA ALA A 51 5.85 -6.16 -4.92
C ALA A 51 6.27 -7.64 -5.08
N HIS A 52 7.04 -8.17 -4.13
CA HIS A 52 7.36 -9.60 -4.09
C HIS A 52 6.12 -10.47 -3.85
N VAL A 53 5.20 -10.06 -2.98
CA VAL A 53 3.95 -10.79 -2.72
C VAL A 53 3.05 -10.78 -3.95
N PHE A 54 2.87 -9.62 -4.59
CA PHE A 54 2.11 -9.50 -5.83
C PHE A 54 2.68 -10.39 -6.93
N ALA A 55 3.98 -10.33 -7.13
CA ALA A 55 4.66 -11.13 -8.14
C ALA A 55 4.58 -12.64 -7.85
N GLU A 56 4.66 -13.05 -6.57
CA GLU A 56 4.42 -14.44 -6.17
C GLU A 56 2.97 -14.86 -6.45
N GLY A 57 2.00 -13.99 -6.20
CA GLY A 57 0.62 -14.23 -6.54
C GLY A 57 0.41 -14.44 -8.04
N ALA A 58 1.00 -13.60 -8.88
CA ALA A 58 0.97 -13.76 -10.33
C ALA A 58 1.63 -15.07 -10.77
N ARG A 59 2.75 -15.45 -10.16
CA ARG A 59 3.45 -16.72 -10.45
C ARG A 59 2.61 -17.95 -10.08
N ARG A 60 1.69 -17.80 -9.10
CA ARG A 60 0.74 -18.85 -8.69
C ARG A 60 -0.52 -18.89 -9.55
N GLY A 61 -0.59 -18.11 -10.61
CA GLY A 61 -1.72 -18.08 -11.56
C GLY A 61 -2.71 -16.95 -11.34
N GLY A 62 -2.49 -16.10 -10.36
CA GLY A 62 -3.23 -14.87 -10.16
C GLY A 62 -2.90 -13.80 -11.20
N ALA A 63 -3.62 -12.70 -11.14
CA ALA A 63 -3.34 -11.54 -11.96
C ALA A 63 -3.31 -10.28 -11.08
N ILE A 64 -2.44 -9.34 -11.42
CA ILE A 64 -2.33 -8.07 -10.73
C ILE A 64 -3.05 -7.03 -11.60
N VAL A 65 -3.94 -6.26 -10.99
CA VAL A 65 -4.57 -5.10 -11.63
C VAL A 65 -4.09 -3.85 -10.90
N VAL A 66 -3.56 -2.91 -11.63
CA VAL A 66 -3.06 -1.64 -11.13
C VAL A 66 -3.84 -0.52 -11.81
N VAL A 67 -4.26 0.48 -11.06
CA VAL A 67 -4.91 1.68 -11.59
C VAL A 67 -4.32 2.93 -10.95
N LYS A 68 -4.21 4.00 -11.74
CA LYS A 68 -3.87 5.32 -11.22
C LYS A 68 -5.15 6.03 -10.83
N ALA A 69 -5.09 6.79 -9.74
CA ALA A 69 -6.15 7.64 -9.25
C ALA A 69 -5.60 9.05 -8.98
N ASP A 70 -6.35 10.05 -9.37
CA ASP A 70 -5.89 11.44 -9.24
C ASP A 70 -5.95 11.94 -7.81
N ASP A 71 -6.92 11.47 -7.05
CA ASP A 71 -7.12 11.86 -5.66
C ASP A 71 -7.43 10.67 -4.75
N GLU A 72 -7.59 10.94 -3.46
CA GLU A 72 -7.85 9.93 -2.44
C GLU A 72 -9.24 9.30 -2.60
N PHE A 73 -10.23 10.07 -3.04
CA PHE A 73 -11.59 9.58 -3.23
C PHE A 73 -11.66 8.57 -4.38
N GLU A 74 -11.01 8.86 -5.49
CA GLU A 74 -10.88 7.92 -6.60
C GLU A 74 -10.11 6.66 -6.20
N ALA A 75 -9.04 6.82 -5.41
CA ALA A 75 -8.29 5.69 -4.91
C ALA A 75 -9.12 4.77 -4.02
N GLU A 76 -9.94 5.34 -3.14
CA GLU A 76 -10.87 4.57 -2.31
C GLU A 76 -11.96 3.88 -3.15
N GLN A 77 -12.49 4.55 -4.17
CA GLN A 77 -13.45 3.94 -5.11
C GLN A 77 -12.82 2.77 -5.86
N ALA A 78 -11.61 2.92 -6.38
CA ALA A 78 -10.90 1.84 -7.03
C ALA A 78 -10.67 0.66 -6.09
N ALA A 79 -10.22 0.90 -4.86
CA ALA A 79 -10.00 -0.13 -3.85
C ALA A 79 -11.29 -0.89 -3.50
N LEU A 80 -12.42 -0.18 -3.42
CA LEU A 80 -13.73 -0.78 -3.17
C LEU A 80 -14.18 -1.66 -4.35
N LEU A 81 -14.02 -1.19 -5.59
CA LEU A 81 -14.33 -1.99 -6.79
C LEU A 81 -13.46 -3.25 -6.84
N MET A 82 -12.18 -3.13 -6.51
CA MET A 82 -11.27 -4.27 -6.43
C MET A 82 -11.76 -5.29 -5.41
N HIS A 83 -12.21 -4.83 -4.23
CA HIS A 83 -12.80 -5.69 -3.22
C HIS A 83 -14.04 -6.42 -3.74
N GLN A 84 -14.97 -5.70 -4.35
CA GLN A 84 -16.23 -6.26 -4.90
C GLN A 84 -15.99 -7.28 -6.02
N HIS A 85 -14.89 -7.11 -6.76
CA HIS A 85 -14.51 -7.99 -7.86
C HIS A 85 -13.53 -9.10 -7.46
N GLY A 86 -13.42 -9.39 -6.17
CA GLY A 86 -12.73 -10.56 -5.66
C GLY A 86 -11.21 -10.39 -5.52
N ALA A 87 -10.75 -9.18 -5.24
CA ALA A 87 -9.38 -8.98 -4.78
C ALA A 87 -9.10 -9.89 -3.57
N VAL A 88 -7.93 -10.50 -3.54
CA VAL A 88 -7.49 -11.35 -2.44
C VAL A 88 -6.78 -10.53 -1.37
N ASP A 89 -6.83 -11.00 -0.13
CA ASP A 89 -6.08 -10.39 0.96
C ASP A 89 -4.58 -10.71 0.82
N VAL A 90 -3.81 -9.69 0.43
CA VAL A 90 -2.38 -9.81 0.16
C VAL A 90 -1.59 -10.18 1.41
N GLU A 91 -1.98 -9.69 2.59
CA GLU A 91 -1.32 -10.03 3.86
C GLU A 91 -1.60 -11.46 4.26
N ALA A 92 -2.85 -11.89 4.12
CA ALA A 92 -3.21 -13.28 4.38
C ALA A 92 -2.51 -14.23 3.41
N CYS A 93 -2.37 -13.84 2.14
CA CYS A 93 -1.59 -14.58 1.13
C CYS A 93 -0.12 -14.69 1.56
N ASP A 94 0.53 -13.59 1.92
CA ASP A 94 1.94 -13.59 2.36
C ASP A 94 2.12 -14.52 3.56
N ALA A 95 1.29 -14.35 4.59
CA ALA A 95 1.35 -15.19 5.79
C ALA A 95 1.10 -16.67 5.49
N GLY A 96 0.15 -16.97 4.61
CA GLY A 96 -0.16 -18.34 4.19
C GLY A 96 0.99 -18.98 3.42
N TRP A 97 1.55 -18.27 2.45
CA TRP A 97 2.65 -18.78 1.62
C TRP A 97 3.95 -18.95 2.42
N ARG A 98 4.23 -18.07 3.38
CA ARG A 98 5.36 -18.22 4.31
C ARG A 98 5.24 -19.48 5.15
N ARG A 99 4.04 -19.82 5.64
CA ARG A 99 3.80 -21.09 6.34
C ARG A 99 4.06 -22.32 5.46
N LEU A 100 3.90 -22.16 4.14
CA LEU A 100 4.21 -23.20 3.16
C LEU A 100 5.66 -23.19 2.66
N GLY A 101 6.53 -22.39 3.29
CA GLY A 101 7.97 -22.35 3.00
C GLY A 101 8.40 -21.26 2.00
N TRP A 102 7.51 -20.34 1.61
CA TRP A 102 7.93 -19.20 0.79
C TRP A 102 8.77 -18.22 1.63
N SER A 103 9.94 -17.81 1.08
CA SER A 103 10.90 -16.96 1.79
C SER A 103 10.50 -15.47 1.90
N GLY A 104 9.41 -15.07 1.25
CA GLY A 104 9.02 -13.65 1.13
C GLY A 104 9.74 -12.92 0.00
N ARG A 105 10.56 -13.61 -0.78
CA ARG A 105 11.26 -13.07 -1.94
C ARG A 105 11.13 -14.01 -3.12
N ILE A 106 10.98 -13.46 -4.32
CA ILE A 106 11.09 -14.23 -5.53
C ILE A 106 12.58 -14.47 -5.80
N PRO A 107 13.01 -15.73 -5.98
CA PRO A 107 14.38 -16.02 -6.37
C PRO A 107 14.72 -15.33 -7.69
N HIS A 108 15.98 -14.95 -7.84
CA HIS A 108 16.49 -14.42 -9.11
C HIS A 108 16.17 -15.41 -10.26
N PRO A 109 15.84 -14.93 -11.47
CA PRO A 109 15.38 -15.78 -12.59
C PRO A 109 16.33 -16.97 -12.93
N ALA A 110 17.59 -16.90 -12.56
CA ALA A 110 18.53 -18.01 -12.69
C ALA A 110 18.24 -19.22 -11.77
N SER A 111 17.37 -19.06 -10.77
CA SER A 111 17.02 -20.10 -9.78
C SER A 111 15.61 -20.67 -9.99
N MET A 112 14.95 -20.37 -11.10
CA MET A 112 13.60 -20.87 -11.41
C MET A 112 13.63 -22.35 -11.76
N VAL A 113 13.71 -23.18 -10.74
CA VAL A 113 13.24 -24.56 -10.86
C VAL A 113 11.71 -24.49 -10.96
N SER A 114 11.18 -25.03 -12.06
CA SER A 114 9.75 -25.15 -12.32
C SER A 114 9.04 -25.78 -11.13
N ILE A 115 8.42 -24.97 -10.28
CA ILE A 115 7.62 -25.47 -9.18
C ILE A 115 6.18 -25.58 -9.70
N GLY A 116 5.92 -26.64 -10.46
CA GLY A 116 4.55 -27.06 -10.71
C GLY A 116 3.88 -27.41 -9.38
N HIS A 117 2.64 -26.98 -9.19
CA HIS A 117 1.70 -27.30 -8.11
C HIS A 117 1.37 -26.23 -7.09
N TYR A 118 1.49 -24.94 -7.37
CA TYR A 118 1.04 -23.91 -6.44
C TYR A 118 -0.35 -23.30 -6.73
N ALA A 119 -1.07 -23.82 -7.71
CA ALA A 119 -2.38 -23.30 -8.13
C ALA A 119 -3.50 -23.41 -7.08
N LEU A 120 -3.24 -23.98 -5.90
CA LEU A 120 -4.29 -24.39 -4.97
C LEU A 120 -4.53 -23.42 -3.80
N VAL A 121 -3.87 -22.25 -3.73
CA VAL A 121 -3.89 -21.46 -2.48
C VAL A 121 -4.68 -20.15 -2.58
N PHE A 122 -5.22 -19.79 -3.76
CA PHE A 122 -6.06 -18.59 -3.87
C PHE A 122 -7.46 -18.74 -3.30
N GLY A 123 -7.94 -19.98 -3.08
CA GLY A 123 -9.28 -20.24 -2.58
C GLY A 123 -9.54 -19.76 -1.15
N ASP A 124 -8.50 -19.62 -0.36
CA ASP A 124 -8.59 -19.51 1.09
C ASP A 124 -8.45 -18.08 1.63
N TYR A 125 -8.27 -17.07 0.77
CA TYR A 125 -8.04 -15.69 1.19
C TYR A 125 -9.02 -14.70 0.52
N PRO A 126 -10.35 -14.88 0.68
CA PRO A 126 -11.33 -13.91 0.17
C PRO A 126 -11.33 -12.64 1.03
N GLY A 127 -11.75 -11.55 0.44
CA GLY A 127 -12.06 -10.33 1.18
C GLY A 127 -10.92 -9.30 1.23
N GLY A 128 -9.95 -9.41 0.33
CA GLY A 128 -8.96 -8.35 0.13
C GLY A 128 -9.55 -7.13 -0.60
N SER A 129 -8.89 -6.01 -0.47
CA SER A 129 -9.18 -4.77 -1.19
C SER A 129 -7.97 -4.33 -2.00
N GLY A 130 -8.14 -3.35 -2.88
CA GLY A 130 -7.02 -2.66 -3.52
C GLY A 130 -6.13 -2.01 -2.47
N ARG A 131 -4.82 -2.13 -2.65
CA ARG A 131 -3.82 -1.43 -1.85
C ARG A 131 -3.55 -0.07 -2.46
N ILE A 132 -3.64 0.97 -1.67
CA ILE A 132 -3.45 2.36 -2.08
C ILE A 132 -2.04 2.82 -1.72
N TYR A 133 -1.31 3.30 -2.72
CA TYR A 133 0.05 3.81 -2.56
C TYR A 133 0.14 5.24 -3.11
N PRO A 134 0.94 6.13 -2.50
CA PRO A 134 1.23 7.42 -3.11
C PRO A 134 2.05 7.21 -4.39
N ASP A 135 1.67 7.88 -5.49
CA ASP A 135 2.44 7.83 -6.72
C ASP A 135 3.78 8.57 -6.52
N PRO A 136 4.93 7.89 -6.63
CA PRO A 136 6.23 8.51 -6.43
C PRO A 136 6.59 9.52 -7.52
N ARG A 137 5.88 9.50 -8.65
CA ARG A 137 6.04 10.43 -9.78
C ARG A 137 5.11 11.64 -9.67
N ALA A 138 4.14 11.60 -8.75
CA ALA A 138 3.28 12.75 -8.51
C ALA A 138 4.11 13.94 -8.04
N PRO A 139 3.85 15.15 -8.57
CA PRO A 139 4.46 16.35 -8.03
C PRO A 139 4.13 16.42 -6.54
N ARG A 140 5.15 16.41 -5.68
CA ARG A 140 4.94 16.60 -4.24
C ARG A 140 4.19 17.91 -4.09
N PRO A 141 3.05 17.93 -3.35
CA PRO A 141 2.44 19.20 -3.02
C PRO A 141 3.55 20.04 -2.38
N MET A 142 3.87 21.17 -2.98
CA MET A 142 4.75 22.14 -2.33
C MET A 142 4.13 22.34 -0.96
N SER A 143 4.86 21.96 0.08
CA SER A 143 4.43 22.16 1.45
C SER A 143 3.91 23.57 1.52
N ALA A 144 2.59 23.73 1.59
CA ALA A 144 2.06 25.00 2.03
C ALA A 144 2.79 25.22 3.34
N HIS A 145 3.69 26.19 3.36
CA HIS A 145 4.26 26.69 4.60
C HIS A 145 3.06 26.86 5.51
N ALA A 146 2.88 25.94 6.42
CA ALA A 146 1.97 26.19 7.52
C ALA A 146 2.44 27.54 8.06
N PRO A 147 1.60 28.58 8.06
CA PRO A 147 2.02 29.85 8.63
C PRO A 147 2.50 29.47 10.03
N GLU A 148 3.78 29.75 10.31
CA GLU A 148 4.28 29.65 11.66
C GLU A 148 3.26 30.40 12.51
N ARG A 149 2.50 29.63 13.29
CA ARG A 149 1.68 30.24 14.32
C ARG A 149 2.70 30.84 15.26
N SER A 150 2.97 32.12 15.06
CA SER A 150 3.65 32.90 16.07
C SER A 150 2.81 32.72 17.31
N TYR A 151 3.35 31.95 18.24
CA TYR A 151 2.72 31.77 19.55
C TYR A 151 2.88 33.10 20.29
N ASP A 152 1.90 33.97 20.12
CA ASP A 152 1.78 35.19 20.87
C ASP A 152 1.12 34.87 22.22
N GLY A 153 1.76 33.95 22.95
CA GLY A 153 1.40 33.61 24.30
C GLY A 153 1.95 34.68 25.26
N PRO A 154 1.18 35.10 26.27
CA PRO A 154 1.65 36.09 27.21
C PRO A 154 2.92 35.58 27.89
N GLU A 155 3.98 36.41 27.82
CA GLU A 155 5.20 36.19 28.58
C GLU A 155 4.85 35.93 30.06
N ARG A 156 5.10 34.69 30.49
CA ARG A 156 5.09 34.40 31.93
C ARG A 156 6.31 35.07 32.51
N ARG A 157 6.10 36.28 33.02
CA ARG A 157 7.12 36.93 33.88
C ARG A 157 7.44 35.96 35.00
N HIS A 158 8.65 35.52 35.02
CA HIS A 158 9.22 34.79 36.12
C HIS A 158 9.29 35.77 37.29
N VAL A 159 8.37 35.65 38.23
CA VAL A 159 8.44 36.40 39.47
C VAL A 159 9.37 35.62 40.38
N ASP A 160 10.61 36.09 40.45
CA ASP A 160 11.56 35.63 41.46
C ASP A 160 10.99 35.99 42.83
N LYS A 161 10.47 35.01 43.55
CA LYS A 161 10.18 35.15 44.97
C LYS A 161 11.48 34.91 45.72
N PRO A 162 11.95 35.88 46.55
CA PRO A 162 13.11 35.64 47.37
C PRO A 162 12.80 34.52 48.36
N TYR A 163 13.71 33.59 48.47
CA TYR A 163 13.70 32.46 49.41
C TYR A 163 13.96 33.02 50.81
N GLU A 164 12.95 33.18 51.64
CA GLU A 164 13.11 33.41 53.07
C GLU A 164 13.51 32.12 53.77
N GLY A 165 14.80 31.99 54.02
CA GLY A 165 15.37 30.93 54.84
C GLY A 165 14.89 31.05 56.27
N ASN A 166 14.08 30.09 56.73
CA ASN A 166 13.70 29.99 58.13
C ASN A 166 14.79 29.26 58.90
N ASP A 167 15.68 30.05 59.49
CA ASP A 167 16.74 29.58 60.38
C ASP A 167 16.09 29.27 61.74
N ARG A 168 15.81 28.01 62.02
CA ARG A 168 15.47 27.54 63.38
C ARG A 168 16.63 26.70 63.90
N ARG A 169 17.61 27.40 64.44
CA ARG A 169 18.39 26.91 65.55
C ARG A 169 17.86 27.52 66.84
N ALA A 170 17.33 26.69 67.69
CA ALA A 170 17.18 26.97 69.12
C ALA A 170 17.33 25.66 69.86
N ALA A 171 18.39 25.63 70.64
CA ALA A 171 18.62 25.15 71.97
C ALA A 171 18.01 23.82 72.37
#